data_b558e3bd7e599fdbe4f0a3c3f3076d5e
#
_entry.id   b558e3bd7e599fdbe4f0a3c3f3076d5e
#
_cell.length_a   1.000
_cell.length_b   1.000
_cell.length_c   1.000
_cell.angle_alpha   90.00
_cell.angle_beta   90.00
_cell.angle_gamma   90.00
#
_symmetry.space_group_name_H-M   'P 1'
#
loop_
_entity.id
_entity.type
_entity.pdbx_description
1 polymer ?
#
loop_
_entity_poly.entity_id
_entity_poly.type
_entity_poly.pdbx_seq_one_letter_code
_entity_poly.pdbx_strand_id
1 'polypeptide(L)'
;MRNKLVIVFVLCALSLCTSLVAQELLNWPIDTVKGEEVYRYKVEKSIGLYRVGVNFNVTQADIIRLNPQLNERGLHYGEIILIPTGRPVVKPSKVEQPKAEEPKKVEEPKKVEEPKVEEVKIVRSDTVTLPQDSVVEVSDTIIALPDTSTDNRELIELALMLPFESKHTKRSNNADRMLEFYQGVLLALKDMQNDSVRFRLRVYDTERSERRVIALCDSTELDNVKGVLGLVYPIQIERMATWCADRRVPLILPFSSDDRMEDKPYVLQFNSNDQQQADSLCAWIEQRDVHCVAVEVREADMTNYARTMRKRMQAHRIRYSAMPLRDLINDTADYVLDREKENIILLHSDRYQHIRMLIPHLEKLQSDGYRIRIISQYSWLKEELDIPQVYTSLFTSEASRDDYESQWGTYFNTEHVSVTPRYDLLGYDLTQTLVAWLRGEKEHKGVQSNIRWEQAGEGGWQNCGIKVQVEK
;
A
#
# COMPACT_ATOMS: atom_id res chain seq x y z
N MET A 1 -8.04 51.40 -13.01
CA MET A 1 -7.22 50.65 -13.99
C MET A 1 -6.09 49.83 -13.35
N ARG A 2 -5.56 50.21 -12.17
CA ARG A 2 -4.42 49.53 -11.51
C ARG A 2 -4.72 48.12 -10.95
N ASN A 3 -5.97 47.84 -10.55
CA ASN A 3 -6.36 46.53 -9.98
C ASN A 3 -6.65 45.44 -11.03
N LYS A 4 -6.93 45.79 -12.28
CA LYS A 4 -7.12 44.82 -13.37
C LYS A 4 -5.79 44.28 -13.91
N LEU A 5 -4.71 45.06 -13.81
CA LEU A 5 -3.38 44.62 -14.24
C LEU A 5 -2.74 43.61 -13.29
N VAL A 6 -3.01 43.75 -11.99
CA VAL A 6 -2.49 42.82 -10.96
C VAL A 6 -3.16 41.44 -11.06
N ILE A 7 -4.46 41.37 -11.37
CA ILE A 7 -5.20 40.14 -11.53
C ILE A 7 -4.72 39.34 -12.77
N VAL A 8 -4.40 40.04 -13.86
CA VAL A 8 -3.86 39.42 -15.08
C VAL A 8 -2.45 38.85 -14.82
N PHE A 9 -1.61 39.56 -14.04
CA PHE A 9 -0.27 39.08 -13.69
C PHE A 9 -0.30 37.85 -12.76
N VAL A 10 -1.24 37.80 -11.82
CA VAL A 10 -1.43 36.65 -10.92
C VAL A 10 -1.99 35.44 -11.69
N LEU A 11 -2.90 35.64 -12.63
CA LEU A 11 -3.42 34.55 -13.48
C LEU A 11 -2.36 34.04 -14.48
N CYS A 12 -1.48 34.89 -15.01
CA CYS A 12 -0.34 34.46 -15.83
C CYS A 12 0.73 33.72 -15.01
N ALA A 13 0.99 34.12 -13.75
CA ALA A 13 1.93 33.46 -12.87
C ALA A 13 1.42 32.05 -12.42
N LEU A 14 0.12 31.91 -12.19
CA LEU A 14 -0.52 30.61 -11.90
C LEU A 14 -0.54 29.67 -13.12
N SER A 15 -0.65 30.20 -14.33
CA SER A 15 -0.56 29.43 -15.58
C SER A 15 0.87 28.95 -15.89
N LEU A 16 1.90 29.64 -15.41
CA LEU A 16 3.30 29.26 -15.56
C LEU A 16 3.74 28.19 -14.54
N CYS A 17 3.13 28.13 -13.36
CA CYS A 17 3.43 27.09 -12.37
C CYS A 17 2.89 25.69 -12.74
N THR A 18 1.82 25.61 -13.53
CA THR A 18 1.29 24.30 -14.00
C THR A 18 2.10 23.71 -15.17
N SER A 19 2.95 24.52 -15.82
CA SER A 19 3.80 24.08 -16.93
C SER A 19 5.12 23.45 -16.49
N LEU A 20 5.57 23.65 -15.24
CA LEU A 20 6.85 23.15 -14.75
C LEU A 20 6.82 21.69 -14.31
N VAL A 21 5.65 21.16 -13.90
CA VAL A 21 5.51 19.74 -13.55
C VAL A 21 5.34 18.85 -14.80
N ALA A 22 4.90 19.42 -15.92
CA ALA A 22 4.80 18.71 -17.20
C ALA A 22 6.12 18.65 -17.99
N GLN A 23 7.14 19.38 -17.58
CA GLN A 23 8.37 19.56 -18.36
C GLN A 23 9.44 18.52 -18.06
N GLU A 24 9.36 17.78 -16.94
CA GLU A 24 10.28 16.66 -16.68
C GLU A 24 9.96 15.39 -17.48
N LEU A 25 8.72 15.22 -17.94
CA LEU A 25 8.32 14.12 -18.83
C LEU A 25 8.68 14.37 -20.30
N LEU A 26 9.15 15.58 -20.67
CA LEU A 26 9.43 16.01 -22.05
C LEU A 26 10.86 15.74 -22.52
N ASN A 27 11.72 15.15 -21.70
CA ASN A 27 13.14 14.98 -22.03
C ASN A 27 13.51 13.59 -22.62
N TRP A 28 12.55 12.69 -22.80
CA TRP A 28 12.83 11.40 -23.41
C TRP A 28 12.54 11.43 -24.91
N PRO A 29 13.47 10.95 -25.75
CA PRO A 29 13.24 10.88 -27.20
C PRO A 29 12.01 10.04 -27.49
N ILE A 30 11.06 10.61 -28.23
CA ILE A 30 9.87 9.90 -28.71
C ILE A 30 10.22 9.27 -30.04
N ASP A 31 9.87 8.00 -30.21
CA ASP A 31 10.02 7.23 -31.43
C ASP A 31 8.68 6.58 -31.79
N THR A 32 8.56 6.09 -33.02
CA THR A 32 7.37 5.35 -33.47
C THR A 32 7.77 3.92 -33.81
N VAL A 33 7.33 2.96 -33.01
CA VAL A 33 7.61 1.54 -33.20
C VAL A 33 6.30 0.80 -33.44
N LYS A 34 6.19 0.10 -34.58
CA LYS A 34 5.00 -0.65 -34.98
C LYS A 34 3.70 0.19 -35.00
N GLY A 35 3.80 1.49 -35.28
CA GLY A 35 2.65 2.41 -35.31
C GLY A 35 2.17 2.89 -33.93
N GLU A 36 2.96 2.70 -32.89
CA GLU A 36 2.74 3.20 -31.54
C GLU A 36 3.83 4.20 -31.16
N GLU A 37 3.46 5.33 -30.55
CA GLU A 37 4.44 6.27 -30.01
C GLU A 37 5.03 5.75 -28.72
N VAL A 38 6.35 5.75 -28.62
CA VAL A 38 7.09 5.20 -27.49
C VAL A 38 8.20 6.15 -27.03
N TYR A 39 8.49 6.16 -25.74
CA TYR A 39 9.73 6.75 -25.21
C TYR A 39 10.87 5.75 -25.33
N ARG A 40 12.06 6.23 -25.71
CA ARG A 40 13.31 5.46 -25.58
C ARG A 40 13.95 5.78 -24.24
N TYR A 41 13.71 4.92 -23.25
CA TYR A 41 14.18 5.11 -21.89
C TYR A 41 15.48 4.33 -21.66
N LYS A 42 16.53 5.02 -21.24
CA LYS A 42 17.77 4.40 -20.79
C LYS A 42 17.65 4.04 -19.32
N VAL A 43 17.73 2.74 -19.01
CA VAL A 43 17.55 2.21 -17.67
C VAL A 43 18.59 2.75 -16.71
N GLU A 44 18.16 3.40 -15.66
CA GLU A 44 18.99 3.94 -14.60
C GLU A 44 19.47 2.86 -13.65
N LYS A 45 20.54 3.16 -12.89
CA LYS A 45 21.10 2.23 -11.93
C LYS A 45 20.10 1.94 -10.81
N SER A 46 19.92 0.67 -10.48
CA SER A 46 19.05 0.20 -9.38
C SER A 46 17.55 0.51 -9.53
N ILE A 47 17.08 0.76 -10.78
CA ILE A 47 15.66 0.90 -11.04
C ILE A 47 15.08 -0.45 -11.48
N GLY A 48 13.95 -0.85 -10.87
CA GLY A 48 13.20 -2.04 -11.24
C GLY A 48 12.05 -1.72 -12.20
N LEU A 49 11.57 -2.74 -12.94
CA LEU A 49 10.50 -2.61 -13.93
C LEU A 49 9.22 -1.98 -13.36
N TYR A 50 8.89 -2.30 -12.12
CA TYR A 50 7.77 -1.69 -11.40
C TYR A 50 7.92 -0.17 -11.27
N ARG A 51 9.10 0.30 -10.86
CA ARG A 51 9.38 1.73 -10.68
C ARG A 51 9.35 2.47 -12.01
N VAL A 52 9.84 1.86 -13.08
CA VAL A 52 9.72 2.41 -14.44
C VAL A 52 8.25 2.56 -14.83
N GLY A 53 7.43 1.54 -14.58
CA GLY A 53 5.99 1.61 -14.84
C GLY A 53 5.30 2.76 -14.09
N VAL A 54 5.63 2.95 -12.80
CA VAL A 54 5.12 4.06 -12.00
C VAL A 54 5.56 5.42 -12.55
N ASN A 55 6.84 5.57 -12.91
CA ASN A 55 7.39 6.83 -13.40
C ASN A 55 6.77 7.30 -14.72
N PHE A 56 6.39 6.36 -15.58
CA PHE A 56 5.79 6.64 -16.89
C PHE A 56 4.27 6.43 -16.93
N ASN A 57 3.66 6.09 -15.79
CA ASN A 57 2.22 5.81 -15.66
C ASN A 57 1.74 4.73 -16.66
N VAL A 58 2.52 3.65 -16.79
CA VAL A 58 2.24 2.50 -17.66
C VAL A 58 2.37 1.20 -16.87
N THR A 59 1.70 0.15 -17.32
CA THR A 59 1.80 -1.15 -16.65
C THR A 59 3.11 -1.85 -17.02
N GLN A 60 3.59 -2.74 -16.13
CA GLN A 60 4.75 -3.59 -16.46
C GLN A 60 4.49 -4.46 -17.69
N ALA A 61 3.24 -4.92 -17.86
CA ALA A 61 2.82 -5.70 -19.02
C ALA A 61 2.97 -4.91 -20.34
N ASP A 62 2.64 -3.62 -20.33
CA ASP A 62 2.81 -2.75 -21.51
C ASP A 62 4.28 -2.54 -21.86
N ILE A 63 5.14 -2.40 -20.86
CA ILE A 63 6.59 -2.31 -21.07
C ILE A 63 7.13 -3.63 -21.63
N ILE A 64 6.76 -4.76 -21.05
CA ILE A 64 7.19 -6.10 -21.50
C ILE A 64 6.69 -6.38 -22.92
N ARG A 65 5.46 -5.98 -23.26
CA ARG A 65 4.89 -6.13 -24.60
C ARG A 65 5.77 -5.50 -25.68
N LEU A 66 6.33 -4.33 -25.39
CA LEU A 66 7.27 -3.64 -26.30
C LEU A 66 8.71 -4.14 -26.19
N ASN A 67 9.05 -4.83 -25.11
CA ASN A 67 10.39 -5.34 -24.80
C ASN A 67 10.30 -6.80 -24.33
N PRO A 68 10.00 -7.76 -25.22
CA PRO A 68 9.76 -9.17 -24.82
C PRO A 68 10.95 -9.81 -24.08
N GLN A 69 12.17 -9.36 -24.34
CA GLN A 69 13.38 -9.83 -23.66
C GLN A 69 13.38 -9.61 -22.15
N LEU A 70 12.58 -8.65 -21.64
CA LEU A 70 12.48 -8.37 -20.20
C LEU A 70 11.71 -9.45 -19.43
N ASN A 71 10.95 -10.29 -20.14
CA ASN A 71 10.24 -11.41 -19.55
C ASN A 71 11.19 -12.52 -19.05
N GLU A 72 12.34 -12.66 -19.70
CA GLU A 72 13.29 -13.73 -19.42
C GLU A 72 14.42 -13.29 -18.47
N ARG A 73 14.87 -12.04 -18.55
CA ARG A 73 16.09 -11.59 -17.86
C ARG A 73 15.95 -10.33 -16.98
N GLY A 74 14.79 -9.66 -17.00
CA GLY A 74 14.59 -8.39 -16.29
C GLY A 74 15.37 -7.20 -16.89
N LEU A 75 15.38 -6.07 -16.17
CA LEU A 75 16.06 -4.83 -16.58
C LEU A 75 17.56 -4.88 -16.31
N HIS A 76 18.36 -4.36 -17.26
CA HIS A 76 19.79 -4.16 -17.08
C HIS A 76 20.14 -2.66 -17.11
N TYR A 77 21.04 -2.26 -16.20
CA TYR A 77 21.53 -0.89 -16.16
C TYR A 77 22.12 -0.45 -17.50
N GLY A 78 21.71 0.72 -17.97
CA GLY A 78 22.21 1.34 -19.19
C GLY A 78 21.57 0.83 -20.49
N GLU A 79 20.73 -0.20 -20.47
CA GLU A 79 19.99 -0.63 -21.66
C GLU A 79 18.89 0.38 -22.02
N ILE A 80 18.54 0.41 -23.30
CA ILE A 80 17.43 1.25 -23.79
C ILE A 80 16.22 0.37 -23.98
N ILE A 81 15.11 0.72 -23.28
CA ILE A 81 13.83 0.06 -23.42
C ILE A 81 12.78 1.01 -24.01
N LEU A 82 11.75 0.43 -24.60
CA LEU A 82 10.63 1.14 -25.19
C LEU A 82 9.48 1.20 -24.20
N ILE A 83 8.95 2.40 -23.96
CA ILE A 83 7.84 2.63 -23.04
C ILE A 83 6.71 3.31 -23.79
N PRO A 84 5.45 2.79 -23.78
CA PRO A 84 4.35 3.41 -24.51
C PRO A 84 4.01 4.79 -23.94
N THR A 85 3.73 5.75 -24.82
CA THR A 85 3.35 7.12 -24.40
C THR A 85 1.91 7.22 -23.92
N GLY A 86 1.08 6.21 -24.19
CA GLY A 86 -0.36 6.23 -23.90
C GLY A 86 -1.17 7.16 -24.79
N ARG A 87 -0.55 7.80 -25.79
CA ARG A 87 -1.25 8.70 -26.72
C ARG A 87 -1.81 7.92 -27.90
N PRO A 88 -3.08 8.14 -28.28
CA PRO A 88 -3.62 7.56 -29.51
C PRO A 88 -2.91 8.16 -30.72
N VAL A 89 -2.47 7.30 -31.64
CA VAL A 89 -1.85 7.76 -32.92
C VAL A 89 -2.90 8.51 -33.72
N VAL A 90 -2.72 9.80 -33.91
CA VAL A 90 -3.48 10.59 -34.89
C VAL A 90 -2.95 10.21 -36.27
N LYS A 91 -3.75 9.42 -37.03
CA LYS A 91 -3.44 9.11 -38.44
C LYS A 91 -3.38 10.42 -39.22
N PRO A 92 -2.30 10.74 -39.94
CA PRO A 92 -2.27 11.87 -40.84
C PRO A 92 -3.18 11.61 -42.03
N SER A 93 -4.00 12.62 -42.37
CA SER A 93 -4.87 12.61 -43.54
C SER A 93 -4.09 12.46 -44.83
N LYS A 94 -4.65 11.67 -45.73
CA LYS A 94 -4.22 11.37 -47.09
C LYS A 94 -3.81 12.64 -47.86
N VAL A 95 -2.65 12.58 -48.47
CA VAL A 95 -2.36 13.31 -49.72
C VAL A 95 -2.06 12.26 -50.80
N GLU A 96 -2.68 12.45 -51.96
CA GLU A 96 -2.74 11.53 -53.11
C GLU A 96 -1.46 11.44 -53.91
N GLN A 97 -1.06 10.23 -54.24
CA GLN A 97 -0.62 9.56 -55.47
C GLN A 97 0.61 10.05 -56.26
N PRO A 98 1.34 9.20 -57.05
CA PRO A 98 0.79 8.27 -58.04
C PRO A 98 1.41 6.86 -58.13
N LYS A 99 0.65 5.98 -58.67
CA LYS A 99 0.61 4.70 -59.34
C LYS A 99 1.90 4.20 -60.07
N ALA A 100 2.29 2.94 -59.84
CA ALA A 100 2.65 1.97 -60.91
C ALA A 100 2.81 0.55 -60.34
N GLU A 101 2.04 -0.33 -60.92
CA GLU A 101 2.22 -1.70 -61.43
C GLU A 101 2.35 -2.90 -60.49
N GLU A 102 1.31 -3.74 -60.55
CA GLU A 102 1.29 -5.19 -60.35
C GLU A 102 2.19 -5.94 -61.37
N PRO A 103 2.62 -7.20 -61.19
CA PRO A 103 1.67 -8.32 -61.09
C PRO A 103 2.12 -9.59 -60.31
N LYS A 104 1.12 -10.49 -60.18
CA LYS A 104 1.07 -11.96 -60.16
C LYS A 104 0.99 -12.72 -58.84
N LYS A 105 -0.22 -13.19 -58.67
CA LYS A 105 -0.84 -14.45 -58.30
C LYS A 105 0.08 -15.70 -58.23
N VAL A 106 0.09 -16.40 -57.09
CA VAL A 106 0.20 -17.88 -57.00
C VAL A 106 -0.53 -18.36 -55.73
N GLU A 107 -1.57 -19.11 -55.94
CA GLU A 107 -2.18 -20.29 -55.32
C GLU A 107 -2.16 -20.53 -53.80
N GLU A 108 -3.39 -20.69 -53.27
CA GLU A 108 -3.75 -21.48 -52.07
C GLU A 108 -3.31 -22.94 -52.21
N PRO A 109 -2.98 -23.58 -51.08
CA PRO A 109 -3.61 -24.88 -50.85
C PRO A 109 -4.10 -25.13 -49.38
N LYS A 110 -5.33 -25.64 -49.40
CA LYS A 110 -5.88 -26.72 -48.55
C LYS A 110 -5.90 -26.63 -47.02
N LYS A 111 -7.13 -26.44 -46.59
CA LYS A 111 -7.84 -26.97 -45.41
C LYS A 111 -7.21 -28.25 -44.84
N VAL A 112 -6.80 -28.19 -43.56
CA VAL A 112 -6.59 -29.36 -42.72
C VAL A 112 -7.50 -29.22 -41.50
N GLU A 113 -8.16 -30.31 -41.19
CA GLU A 113 -9.24 -30.53 -40.24
C GLU A 113 -8.82 -30.19 -38.77
N GLU A 114 -9.76 -29.62 -38.03
CA GLU A 114 -9.71 -29.46 -36.58
C GLU A 114 -9.74 -30.84 -35.89
N PRO A 115 -8.90 -31.08 -34.87
CA PRO A 115 -9.15 -32.15 -33.93
C PRO A 115 -10.12 -31.65 -32.85
N LYS A 116 -11.17 -32.44 -32.64
CA LYS A 116 -12.13 -32.34 -31.54
C LYS A 116 -11.42 -32.17 -30.20
N VAL A 117 -11.71 -31.09 -29.53
CA VAL A 117 -11.38 -30.89 -28.12
C VAL A 117 -12.44 -31.63 -27.30
N GLU A 118 -12.04 -32.66 -26.60
CA GLU A 118 -12.81 -33.27 -25.53
C GLU A 118 -13.05 -32.25 -24.42
N GLU A 119 -14.29 -32.10 -24.02
CA GLU A 119 -14.70 -31.34 -22.84
C GLU A 119 -14.03 -31.92 -21.59
N VAL A 120 -12.98 -31.25 -21.13
CA VAL A 120 -12.48 -31.46 -19.76
C VAL A 120 -13.48 -30.76 -18.84
N LYS A 121 -14.29 -31.54 -18.14
CA LYS A 121 -15.08 -31.09 -17.00
C LYS A 121 -14.12 -30.47 -15.98
N ILE A 122 -14.11 -29.14 -15.92
CA ILE A 122 -13.51 -28.41 -14.79
C ILE A 122 -14.41 -28.73 -13.59
N VAL A 123 -13.89 -29.57 -12.72
CA VAL A 123 -14.42 -29.77 -11.37
C VAL A 123 -14.21 -28.43 -10.65
N ARG A 124 -15.29 -27.69 -10.47
CA ARG A 124 -15.32 -26.58 -9.53
C ARG A 124 -15.31 -27.21 -8.12
N SER A 125 -14.17 -27.30 -7.53
CA SER A 125 -13.95 -27.45 -6.12
C SER A 125 -13.32 -26.15 -5.68
N ASP A 126 -14.06 -25.37 -4.88
CA ASP A 126 -13.68 -25.14 -3.50
C ASP A 126 -14.67 -24.17 -2.89
N THR A 127 -15.81 -24.68 -2.53
CA THR A 127 -16.62 -24.07 -1.49
C THR A 127 -16.00 -24.52 -0.17
N VAL A 128 -15.25 -23.64 0.48
CA VAL A 128 -14.86 -23.85 1.87
C VAL A 128 -16.16 -23.79 2.68
N THR A 129 -16.69 -24.94 3.02
CA THR A 129 -17.91 -25.05 3.83
C THR A 129 -17.49 -24.88 5.29
N LEU A 130 -17.65 -23.68 5.82
CA LEU A 130 -17.72 -23.51 7.27
C LEU A 130 -18.94 -24.28 7.82
N PRO A 131 -18.94 -24.66 9.12
CA PRO A 131 -20.11 -25.36 9.71
C PRO A 131 -21.40 -24.60 9.39
N GLN A 132 -22.47 -25.34 9.22
CA GLN A 132 -23.76 -25.02 8.58
C GLN A 132 -24.42 -23.64 8.84
N ASP A 133 -23.86 -22.78 9.67
CA ASP A 133 -24.46 -21.49 10.07
C ASP A 133 -23.75 -20.23 9.54
N SER A 134 -22.70 -20.37 8.69
CA SER A 134 -21.99 -19.23 8.12
C SER A 134 -22.01 -19.32 6.59
N VAL A 135 -22.79 -18.46 5.95
CA VAL A 135 -22.81 -18.36 4.49
C VAL A 135 -21.82 -17.26 4.08
N VAL A 136 -20.75 -17.66 3.41
CA VAL A 136 -19.81 -16.75 2.74
C VAL A 136 -20.10 -16.82 1.26
N GLU A 137 -20.67 -15.76 0.72
CA GLU A 137 -20.89 -15.64 -0.74
C GLU A 137 -19.69 -14.92 -1.36
N VAL A 138 -18.92 -15.65 -2.18
CA VAL A 138 -17.96 -15.07 -3.12
C VAL A 138 -18.64 -15.03 -4.46
N SER A 139 -19.11 -13.89 -4.90
CA SER A 139 -19.89 -13.79 -6.12
C SER A 139 -19.69 -12.49 -6.88
N ASP A 140 -19.39 -12.62 -8.18
CA ASP A 140 -19.65 -11.58 -9.18
C ASP A 140 -21.14 -11.57 -9.63
N THR A 141 -21.96 -12.49 -9.09
CA THR A 141 -23.39 -12.60 -9.39
C THR A 141 -24.14 -12.90 -8.10
N ILE A 142 -24.92 -11.94 -7.64
CA ILE A 142 -25.82 -12.11 -6.49
C ILE A 142 -26.98 -13.02 -6.93
N ILE A 143 -27.00 -14.25 -6.47
CA ILE A 143 -28.25 -15.01 -6.38
C ILE A 143 -28.84 -14.71 -5.01
N ALA A 144 -29.69 -13.71 -4.94
CA ALA A 144 -30.50 -13.46 -3.77
C ALA A 144 -31.49 -14.62 -3.62
N LEU A 145 -31.15 -15.62 -2.82
CA LEU A 145 -32.14 -16.55 -2.32
C LEU A 145 -33.06 -15.76 -1.37
N PRO A 146 -34.39 -15.91 -1.48
CA PRO A 146 -35.29 -15.28 -0.54
C PRO A 146 -34.95 -15.78 0.86
N ASP A 147 -34.78 -14.84 1.79
CA ASP A 147 -34.52 -15.14 3.19
C ASP A 147 -35.78 -15.74 3.81
N THR A 148 -35.92 -17.05 3.71
CA THR A 148 -37.05 -17.81 4.26
C THR A 148 -36.73 -18.37 5.65
N SER A 149 -35.59 -17.97 6.24
CA SER A 149 -35.22 -18.46 7.56
C SER A 149 -36.03 -17.74 8.66
N THR A 150 -36.64 -18.51 9.53
CA THR A 150 -37.22 -18.06 10.80
C THR A 150 -36.13 -17.71 11.85
N ASP A 151 -34.96 -17.35 11.39
CA ASP A 151 -33.82 -17.02 12.22
C ASP A 151 -33.97 -15.60 12.78
N ASN A 152 -34.23 -15.52 14.07
CA ASN A 152 -34.46 -14.25 14.79
C ASN A 152 -33.16 -13.54 15.20
N ARG A 153 -31.98 -14.06 14.83
CA ARG A 153 -30.69 -13.41 15.12
C ARG A 153 -30.56 -12.13 14.32
N GLU A 154 -29.95 -11.13 14.95
CA GLU A 154 -29.58 -9.91 14.24
C GLU A 154 -28.61 -10.21 13.10
N LEU A 155 -28.92 -9.80 11.88
CA LEU A 155 -28.03 -9.92 10.73
C LEU A 155 -27.20 -8.67 10.55
N ILE A 156 -25.87 -8.82 10.69
CA ILE A 156 -24.89 -7.76 10.39
C ILE A 156 -24.24 -8.08 9.06
N GLU A 157 -24.47 -7.23 8.04
CA GLU A 157 -23.84 -7.36 6.72
C GLU A 157 -22.59 -6.49 6.65
N LEU A 158 -21.45 -7.09 6.31
CA LEU A 158 -20.17 -6.41 6.12
C LEU A 158 -19.69 -6.58 4.68
N ALA A 159 -18.93 -5.60 4.18
CA ALA A 159 -18.25 -5.69 2.89
C ALA A 159 -16.75 -5.75 3.07
N LEU A 160 -16.11 -6.72 2.42
CA LEU A 160 -14.66 -6.83 2.30
C LEU A 160 -14.26 -6.49 0.86
N MET A 161 -13.41 -5.48 0.69
CA MET A 161 -13.01 -4.93 -0.60
C MET A 161 -11.49 -4.95 -0.75
N LEU A 162 -10.94 -5.98 -1.38
CA LEU A 162 -9.51 -6.20 -1.53
C LEU A 162 -9.13 -6.60 -2.96
N PRO A 163 -7.89 -6.34 -3.39
CA PRO A 163 -7.40 -6.74 -4.71
C PRO A 163 -6.92 -8.21 -4.68
N PHE A 164 -7.84 -9.15 -4.90
CA PHE A 164 -7.54 -10.59 -4.89
C PHE A 164 -6.93 -11.10 -6.19
N GLU A 165 -6.98 -10.31 -7.27
CA GLU A 165 -6.53 -10.71 -8.61
C GLU A 165 -7.17 -12.03 -9.07
N SER A 166 -8.48 -12.20 -8.78
CA SER A 166 -9.22 -13.47 -8.98
C SER A 166 -9.29 -13.92 -10.44
N LYS A 167 -9.16 -12.98 -11.40
CA LYS A 167 -9.17 -13.26 -12.85
C LYS A 167 -7.79 -13.63 -13.40
N HIS A 168 -6.73 -13.52 -12.61
CA HIS A 168 -5.39 -13.83 -13.06
C HIS A 168 -5.04 -15.29 -12.80
N THR A 169 -4.46 -15.95 -13.81
CA THR A 169 -4.00 -17.35 -13.69
C THR A 169 -2.86 -17.50 -12.67
N LYS A 170 -2.07 -16.45 -12.46
CA LYS A 170 -1.01 -16.40 -11.46
C LYS A 170 -1.22 -15.15 -10.61
N ARG A 171 -1.50 -15.34 -9.35
CA ARG A 171 -1.62 -14.26 -8.37
C ARG A 171 -0.26 -13.69 -8.01
N SER A 172 -0.25 -12.42 -7.63
CA SER A 172 0.94 -11.79 -7.03
C SER A 172 1.06 -12.14 -5.54
N ASN A 173 2.25 -11.99 -4.99
CA ASN A 173 2.45 -12.11 -3.53
C ASN A 173 1.55 -11.17 -2.72
N ASN A 174 1.15 -10.03 -3.31
CA ASN A 174 0.21 -9.12 -2.65
C ASN A 174 -1.20 -9.71 -2.63
N ALA A 175 -1.64 -10.34 -3.70
CA ALA A 175 -2.94 -11.02 -3.74
C ALA A 175 -3.00 -12.20 -2.76
N ASP A 176 -1.90 -12.95 -2.60
CA ASP A 176 -1.82 -14.02 -1.61
C ASP A 176 -1.91 -13.49 -0.17
N ARG A 177 -1.29 -12.33 0.12
CA ARG A 177 -1.47 -11.65 1.42
C ARG A 177 -2.89 -11.15 1.64
N MET A 178 -3.59 -10.68 0.58
CA MET A 178 -5.00 -10.29 0.69
C MET A 178 -5.90 -11.49 0.94
N LEU A 179 -5.57 -12.65 0.38
CA LEU A 179 -6.26 -13.89 0.68
C LEU A 179 -6.05 -14.31 2.15
N GLU A 180 -4.84 -14.20 2.65
CA GLU A 180 -4.52 -14.46 4.06
C GLU A 180 -5.30 -13.50 4.99
N PHE A 181 -5.36 -12.22 4.65
CA PHE A 181 -6.19 -11.25 5.37
C PHE A 181 -7.67 -11.67 5.40
N TYR A 182 -8.22 -12.09 4.25
CA TYR A 182 -9.60 -12.58 4.15
C TYR A 182 -9.84 -13.82 5.03
N GLN A 183 -8.90 -14.74 5.09
CA GLN A 183 -8.99 -15.90 5.97
C GLN A 183 -9.09 -15.50 7.45
N GLY A 184 -8.33 -14.49 7.87
CA GLY A 184 -8.46 -13.90 9.20
C GLY A 184 -9.83 -13.27 9.46
N VAL A 185 -10.40 -12.57 8.47
CA VAL A 185 -11.77 -12.03 8.53
C VAL A 185 -12.79 -13.15 8.80
N LEU A 186 -12.65 -14.29 8.09
CA LEU A 186 -13.56 -15.42 8.26
C LEU A 186 -13.50 -16.01 9.68
N LEU A 187 -12.30 -16.16 10.26
CA LEU A 187 -12.15 -16.65 11.64
C LEU A 187 -12.76 -15.67 12.63
N ALA A 188 -12.56 -14.37 12.46
CA ALA A 188 -13.15 -13.36 13.34
C ALA A 188 -14.68 -13.41 13.33
N LEU A 189 -15.29 -13.50 12.15
CA LEU A 189 -16.75 -13.59 12.03
C LEU A 189 -17.30 -14.87 12.67
N LYS A 190 -16.59 -15.99 12.48
CA LYS A 190 -16.93 -17.25 13.11
C LYS A 190 -16.92 -17.14 14.65
N ASP A 191 -15.88 -16.52 15.21
CA ASP A 191 -15.72 -16.42 16.67
C ASP A 191 -16.75 -15.48 17.31
N MET A 192 -17.19 -14.45 16.57
CA MET A 192 -18.18 -13.48 17.04
C MET A 192 -19.63 -13.96 16.84
N GLN A 193 -19.87 -14.95 16.00
CA GLN A 193 -21.21 -15.48 15.76
C GLN A 193 -21.74 -16.18 17.01
N ASN A 194 -23.00 -15.97 17.35
CA ASN A 194 -23.64 -16.56 18.52
C ASN A 194 -25.17 -16.64 18.32
N ASP A 195 -25.91 -17.01 19.39
CA ASP A 195 -27.37 -17.18 19.36
C ASP A 195 -28.15 -15.86 19.13
N SER A 196 -27.48 -14.71 19.19
CA SER A 196 -28.12 -13.39 19.03
C SER A 196 -27.73 -12.69 17.73
N VAL A 197 -26.55 -13.00 17.16
CA VAL A 197 -25.97 -12.29 16.02
C VAL A 197 -25.46 -13.27 14.98
N ARG A 198 -25.77 -13.01 13.73
CA ARG A 198 -25.18 -13.68 12.56
C ARG A 198 -24.59 -12.66 11.60
N PHE A 199 -23.59 -13.08 10.84
CA PHE A 199 -22.88 -12.22 9.89
C PHE A 199 -23.09 -12.68 8.46
N ARG A 200 -23.18 -11.70 7.56
CA ARG A 200 -23.06 -11.92 6.11
C ARG A 200 -21.88 -11.09 5.60
N LEU A 201 -20.90 -11.75 5.03
CA LEU A 201 -19.74 -11.09 4.43
C LEU A 201 -19.91 -11.04 2.91
N ARG A 202 -19.93 -9.84 2.35
CA ARG A 202 -19.88 -9.60 0.91
C ARG A 202 -18.44 -9.33 0.51
N VAL A 203 -17.88 -10.16 -0.37
CA VAL A 203 -16.48 -10.07 -0.76
C VAL A 203 -16.37 -9.58 -2.19
N TYR A 204 -15.60 -8.53 -2.40
CA TYR A 204 -15.42 -7.92 -3.70
C TYR A 204 -13.94 -7.86 -4.07
N ASP A 205 -13.61 -8.44 -5.24
CA ASP A 205 -12.30 -8.21 -5.85
C ASP A 205 -12.29 -6.82 -6.50
N THR A 206 -11.58 -5.91 -5.88
CA THR A 206 -11.48 -4.53 -6.38
C THR A 206 -10.38 -4.35 -7.41
N GLU A 207 -9.52 -5.36 -7.59
CA GLU A 207 -8.35 -5.28 -8.45
C GLU A 207 -7.55 -3.98 -8.12
N ARG A 208 -7.14 -3.22 -9.14
CA ARG A 208 -6.61 -1.84 -9.01
C ARG A 208 -7.55 -0.84 -9.69
N SER A 209 -8.84 -1.17 -9.76
CA SER A 209 -9.80 -0.46 -10.59
C SER A 209 -10.68 0.48 -9.77
N GLU A 210 -10.52 1.78 -9.97
CA GLU A 210 -11.43 2.78 -9.45
C GLU A 210 -12.86 2.57 -10.00
N ARG A 211 -12.98 2.23 -11.30
CA ARG A 211 -14.26 1.99 -11.97
C ARG A 211 -15.07 0.87 -11.29
N ARG A 212 -14.39 -0.16 -10.78
CA ARG A 212 -15.04 -1.24 -10.05
C ARG A 212 -15.69 -0.73 -8.77
N VAL A 213 -14.98 0.10 -8.00
CA VAL A 213 -15.49 0.71 -6.76
C VAL A 213 -16.63 1.69 -7.07
N ILE A 214 -16.50 2.52 -8.11
CA ILE A 214 -17.59 3.40 -8.57
C ILE A 214 -18.85 2.58 -8.88
N ALA A 215 -18.72 1.52 -9.66
CA ALA A 215 -19.85 0.66 -10.03
C ALA A 215 -20.54 0.03 -8.80
N LEU A 216 -19.76 -0.40 -7.80
CA LEU A 216 -20.30 -0.90 -6.52
C LEU A 216 -21.06 0.18 -5.75
N CYS A 217 -20.49 1.40 -5.65
CA CYS A 217 -21.14 2.53 -4.98
C CYS A 217 -22.44 2.97 -5.65
N ASP A 218 -22.54 2.81 -6.96
CA ASP A 218 -23.71 3.21 -7.77
C ASP A 218 -24.75 2.08 -7.90
N SER A 219 -24.44 0.87 -7.42
CA SER A 219 -25.33 -0.29 -7.42
C SER A 219 -26.09 -0.43 -6.10
N THR A 220 -27.03 -1.37 -6.05
CA THR A 220 -27.74 -1.78 -4.83
C THR A 220 -27.00 -2.87 -4.04
N GLU A 221 -25.83 -3.29 -4.51
CA GLU A 221 -25.07 -4.37 -3.89
C GLU A 221 -24.63 -4.05 -2.45
N LEU A 222 -24.49 -2.78 -2.10
CA LEU A 222 -24.04 -2.32 -0.80
C LEU A 222 -25.18 -1.78 0.10
N ASP A 223 -26.44 -1.81 -0.32
CA ASP A 223 -27.53 -1.12 0.38
C ASP A 223 -27.72 -1.52 1.84
N ASN A 224 -27.47 -2.78 2.21
CA ASN A 224 -27.61 -3.29 3.56
C ASN A 224 -26.30 -3.39 4.35
N VAL A 225 -25.20 -3.00 3.75
CA VAL A 225 -23.88 -3.08 4.38
C VAL A 225 -23.80 -2.12 5.56
N LYS A 226 -23.39 -2.64 6.72
CA LYS A 226 -23.23 -1.89 7.97
C LYS A 226 -21.80 -1.43 8.24
N GLY A 227 -20.81 -2.03 7.55
CA GLY A 227 -19.41 -1.66 7.66
C GLY A 227 -18.60 -2.17 6.49
N VAL A 228 -17.60 -1.41 6.10
CA VAL A 228 -16.68 -1.74 5.00
C VAL A 228 -15.28 -1.92 5.56
N LEU A 229 -14.62 -3.01 5.16
CA LEU A 229 -13.23 -3.30 5.48
C LEU A 229 -12.44 -3.45 4.19
N GLY A 230 -11.35 -2.69 4.06
CA GLY A 230 -10.48 -2.85 2.91
C GLY A 230 -10.18 -1.56 2.18
N LEU A 231 -9.98 -1.70 0.89
CA LEU A 231 -9.37 -0.79 -0.06
C LEU A 231 -7.88 -0.54 0.22
N VAL A 232 -7.11 -0.79 -0.81
CA VAL A 232 -5.64 -0.71 -0.74
C VAL A 232 -5.10 0.52 -1.47
N TYR A 233 -5.79 0.91 -2.54
CA TYR A 233 -5.27 1.95 -3.44
C TYR A 233 -5.96 3.29 -3.22
N PRO A 234 -5.20 4.40 -3.08
CA PRO A 234 -5.77 5.75 -2.81
C PRO A 234 -6.85 6.17 -3.80
N ILE A 235 -6.71 5.83 -5.09
CA ILE A 235 -7.69 6.16 -6.13
C ILE A 235 -9.08 5.55 -5.87
N GLN A 236 -9.15 4.42 -5.16
CA GLN A 236 -10.40 3.73 -4.82
C GLN A 236 -11.05 4.30 -3.56
N ILE A 237 -10.23 4.85 -2.64
CA ILE A 237 -10.67 5.24 -1.30
C ILE A 237 -11.60 6.45 -1.35
N GLU A 238 -11.30 7.44 -2.18
CA GLU A 238 -12.04 8.70 -2.24
C GLU A 238 -13.54 8.49 -2.51
N ARG A 239 -13.86 7.70 -3.51
CA ARG A 239 -15.25 7.40 -3.87
C ARG A 239 -15.99 6.61 -2.78
N MET A 240 -15.32 5.61 -2.20
CA MET A 240 -15.92 4.82 -1.13
C MET A 240 -16.09 5.65 0.15
N ALA A 241 -15.14 6.50 0.51
CA ALA A 241 -15.25 7.39 1.66
C ALA A 241 -16.47 8.31 1.55
N THR A 242 -16.73 8.86 0.36
CA THR A 242 -17.94 9.66 0.08
C THR A 242 -19.20 8.82 0.27
N TRP A 243 -19.26 7.62 -0.32
CA TRP A 243 -20.39 6.70 -0.19
C TRP A 243 -20.68 6.35 1.28
N CYS A 244 -19.60 6.07 2.04
CA CYS A 244 -19.67 5.74 3.46
C CYS A 244 -20.17 6.93 4.30
N ALA A 245 -19.71 8.16 4.01
CA ALA A 245 -20.14 9.37 4.69
C ALA A 245 -21.63 9.63 4.46
N ASP A 246 -22.12 9.52 3.22
CA ASP A 246 -23.54 9.74 2.86
C ASP A 246 -24.47 8.77 3.59
N ARG A 247 -24.01 7.54 3.85
CA ARG A 247 -24.81 6.47 4.48
C ARG A 247 -24.51 6.23 5.95
N ARG A 248 -23.51 6.94 6.49
CA ARG A 248 -23.02 6.79 7.87
C ARG A 248 -22.50 5.38 8.15
N VAL A 249 -21.85 4.77 7.16
CA VAL A 249 -21.26 3.44 7.25
C VAL A 249 -19.77 3.57 7.55
N PRO A 250 -19.21 2.93 8.59
CA PRO A 250 -17.79 2.97 8.86
C PRO A 250 -16.98 2.24 7.78
N LEU A 251 -15.86 2.86 7.38
CA LEU A 251 -14.86 2.31 6.48
C LEU A 251 -13.54 2.16 7.20
N ILE A 252 -13.10 0.94 7.48
CA ILE A 252 -11.76 0.71 8.01
C ILE A 252 -10.78 0.55 6.83
N LEU A 253 -9.75 1.39 6.82
CA LEU A 253 -8.63 1.33 5.89
C LEU A 253 -7.44 0.63 6.55
N PRO A 254 -7.14 -0.63 6.18
CA PRO A 254 -6.09 -1.41 6.85
C PRO A 254 -4.67 -0.98 6.48
N PHE A 255 -4.47 -0.37 5.30
CA PHE A 255 -3.15 -0.15 4.72
C PHE A 255 -2.84 1.31 4.38
N SER A 256 -3.81 2.22 4.45
CA SER A 256 -3.60 3.65 4.22
C SER A 256 -2.93 4.31 5.41
N SER A 257 -2.02 5.26 5.13
CA SER A 257 -1.43 6.19 6.10
C SER A 257 -1.51 7.64 5.58
N ASP A 258 -2.49 7.95 4.73
CA ASP A 258 -2.64 9.26 4.09
C ASP A 258 -3.34 10.23 5.06
N ASP A 259 -2.68 11.34 5.39
CA ASP A 259 -3.20 12.39 6.28
C ASP A 259 -4.56 12.95 5.83
N ARG A 260 -4.84 12.94 4.52
CA ARG A 260 -6.12 13.40 3.96
C ARG A 260 -7.32 12.52 4.33
N MET A 261 -7.07 11.28 4.78
CA MET A 261 -8.14 10.37 5.19
C MET A 261 -8.65 10.67 6.59
N GLU A 262 -7.84 11.32 7.43
CA GLU A 262 -8.20 11.69 8.80
C GLU A 262 -9.39 12.65 8.85
N ASP A 263 -9.54 13.52 7.83
CA ASP A 263 -10.62 14.51 7.73
C ASP A 263 -11.91 13.96 7.09
N LYS A 264 -11.93 12.68 6.71
CA LYS A 264 -13.08 12.07 6.04
C LYS A 264 -14.04 11.42 7.03
N PRO A 265 -15.31 11.88 7.12
CA PRO A 265 -16.30 11.27 8.02
C PRO A 265 -16.44 9.78 7.78
N TYR A 266 -16.56 9.02 8.87
CA TYR A 266 -16.72 7.57 8.89
C TYR A 266 -15.52 6.75 8.36
N VAL A 267 -14.40 7.37 8.04
CA VAL A 267 -13.15 6.66 7.72
C VAL A 267 -12.36 6.43 9.01
N LEU A 268 -11.94 5.18 9.21
CA LEU A 268 -11.10 4.73 10.31
C LEU A 268 -9.77 4.22 9.71
N GLN A 269 -8.70 4.98 9.85
CA GLN A 269 -7.39 4.65 9.31
C GLN A 269 -6.57 3.88 10.35
N PHE A 270 -6.22 2.63 10.02
CA PHE A 270 -5.47 1.77 10.94
C PHE A 270 -3.99 2.16 11.04
N ASN A 271 -3.32 2.37 9.89
CA ASN A 271 -1.91 2.72 9.92
C ASN A 271 -1.69 4.14 10.43
N SER A 272 -0.65 4.30 11.26
CA SER A 272 -0.19 5.61 11.68
C SER A 272 0.46 6.37 10.53
N ASN A 273 0.23 7.68 10.49
CA ASN A 273 0.94 8.57 9.59
C ASN A 273 2.32 8.98 10.13
N ASP A 274 3.12 9.66 9.29
CA ASP A 274 4.47 10.09 9.65
C ASP A 274 4.48 10.99 10.89
N GLN A 275 3.45 11.81 11.09
CA GLN A 275 3.36 12.73 12.23
C GLN A 275 3.15 11.96 13.55
N GLN A 276 2.22 11.02 13.59
CA GLN A 276 1.97 10.20 14.77
C GLN A 276 3.19 9.38 15.18
N GLN A 277 3.90 8.80 14.18
CA GLN A 277 5.14 8.07 14.43
C GLN A 277 6.20 8.99 15.02
N ALA A 278 6.39 10.17 14.43
CA ALA A 278 7.37 11.13 14.91
C ALA A 278 7.04 11.68 16.29
N ASP A 279 5.76 11.98 16.58
CA ASP A 279 5.33 12.45 17.90
C ASP A 279 5.56 11.39 18.99
N SER A 280 5.26 10.12 18.68
CA SER A 280 5.51 9.01 19.61
C SER A 280 6.99 8.86 19.94
N LEU A 281 7.87 8.98 18.94
CA LEU A 281 9.33 8.94 19.14
C LEU A 281 9.83 10.18 19.88
N CYS A 282 9.33 11.38 19.57
CA CYS A 282 9.68 12.60 20.30
C CYS A 282 9.30 12.49 21.77
N ALA A 283 8.09 12.02 22.09
CA ALA A 283 7.65 11.80 23.47
C ALA A 283 8.53 10.75 24.20
N TRP A 284 9.00 9.73 23.47
CA TRP A 284 9.93 8.74 24.03
C TRP A 284 11.30 9.35 24.31
N ILE A 285 11.82 10.21 23.44
CA ILE A 285 13.10 10.92 23.60
C ILE A 285 13.04 11.89 24.78
N GLU A 286 11.97 12.66 24.94
CA GLU A 286 11.79 13.65 26.01
C GLU A 286 11.89 13.07 27.43
N GLN A 287 11.56 11.79 27.58
CA GLN A 287 11.62 11.08 28.85
C GLN A 287 13.01 10.55 29.21
N ARG A 288 14.04 10.85 28.38
CA ARG A 288 15.38 10.24 28.47
C ARG A 288 16.50 11.28 28.39
N ASP A 289 17.57 11.03 29.10
CA ASP A 289 18.79 11.82 28.95
C ASP A 289 19.66 11.21 27.83
N VAL A 290 19.34 11.58 26.60
CA VAL A 290 19.97 11.06 25.37
C VAL A 290 20.50 12.21 24.53
N HIS A 291 21.42 11.92 23.63
CA HIS A 291 21.94 12.85 22.64
C HIS A 291 21.42 12.46 21.24
N CYS A 292 20.66 13.34 20.59
CA CYS A 292 20.12 13.08 19.25
C CYS A 292 21.10 13.55 18.17
N VAL A 293 21.31 12.71 17.17
CA VAL A 293 22.20 12.99 16.03
C VAL A 293 21.49 12.70 14.73
N ALA A 294 21.30 13.74 13.92
CA ALA A 294 20.74 13.62 12.57
C ALA A 294 21.85 13.36 11.57
N VAL A 295 21.76 12.25 10.86
CA VAL A 295 22.66 11.91 9.74
C VAL A 295 22.02 12.39 8.44
N GLU A 296 22.57 13.45 7.88
CA GLU A 296 22.01 14.15 6.73
C GLU A 296 22.47 13.55 5.41
N VAL A 297 21.52 13.34 4.53
CA VAL A 297 21.72 13.00 3.13
C VAL A 297 21.48 14.23 2.25
N ARG A 298 21.69 14.12 0.94
CA ARG A 298 21.31 15.19 0.00
C ARG A 298 19.82 15.45 0.13
N GLU A 299 19.40 16.70 0.01
CA GLU A 299 17.98 17.10 0.12
C GLU A 299 17.05 16.30 -0.82
N ALA A 300 17.51 15.98 -2.03
CA ALA A 300 16.79 15.14 -2.99
C ALA A 300 16.58 13.69 -2.52
N ASP A 301 17.36 13.23 -1.56
CA ASP A 301 17.32 11.87 -1.02
C ASP A 301 16.60 11.83 0.35
N MET A 302 16.23 12.98 0.90
CA MET A 302 15.52 13.08 2.18
C MET A 302 14.06 12.65 2.01
N THR A 303 13.57 11.79 2.90
CA THR A 303 12.20 11.29 2.89
C THR A 303 11.20 12.25 3.52
N ASN A 304 9.91 12.03 3.26
CA ASN A 304 8.85 12.79 3.93
C ASN A 304 8.85 12.52 5.44
N TYR A 305 9.05 11.27 5.83
CA TYR A 305 9.19 10.91 7.25
C TYR A 305 10.32 11.70 7.93
N ALA A 306 11.50 11.76 7.33
CA ALA A 306 12.63 12.51 7.91
C ALA A 306 12.32 14.02 8.03
N ARG A 307 11.65 14.62 7.04
CA ARG A 307 11.19 16.01 7.11
C ARG A 307 10.18 16.22 8.24
N THR A 308 9.23 15.30 8.38
CA THR A 308 8.23 15.33 9.44
C THR A 308 8.88 15.16 10.78
N MET A 309 9.80 14.20 10.96
CA MET A 309 10.52 13.98 12.19
C MET A 309 11.31 15.25 12.64
N ARG A 310 12.01 15.91 11.72
CA ARG A 310 12.69 17.18 12.04
C ARG A 310 11.73 18.27 12.52
N LYS A 311 10.58 18.43 11.84
CA LYS A 311 9.54 19.39 12.26
C LYS A 311 8.99 19.06 13.64
N ARG A 312 8.75 17.77 13.93
CA ARG A 312 8.21 17.34 15.21
C ARG A 312 9.24 17.50 16.33
N MET A 313 10.51 17.14 16.11
CA MET A 313 11.61 17.41 17.06
C MET A 313 11.70 18.89 17.41
N GLN A 314 11.55 19.78 16.42
CA GLN A 314 11.52 21.23 16.65
C GLN A 314 10.30 21.66 17.49
N ALA A 315 9.11 21.13 17.19
CA ALA A 315 7.88 21.40 17.94
C ALA A 315 7.99 20.94 19.41
N HIS A 316 8.61 19.80 19.65
CA HIS A 316 8.91 19.23 20.96
C HIS A 316 10.15 19.84 21.63
N ARG A 317 10.81 20.82 20.99
CA ARG A 317 12.05 21.48 21.47
C ARG A 317 13.21 20.52 21.75
N ILE A 318 13.23 19.38 21.04
CA ILE A 318 14.33 18.41 21.09
C ILE A 318 15.51 18.98 20.32
N ARG A 319 16.64 19.12 21.00
CA ARG A 319 17.91 19.53 20.38
C ARG A 319 18.59 18.33 19.74
N TYR A 320 19.18 18.52 18.59
CA TYR A 320 20.00 17.50 17.94
C TYR A 320 21.23 18.12 17.29
N SER A 321 22.31 17.36 17.24
CA SER A 321 23.47 17.64 16.40
C SER A 321 23.23 17.07 15.00
N ALA A 322 23.82 17.67 13.98
CA ALA A 322 23.68 17.17 12.61
C ALA A 322 25.05 16.92 12.00
N MET A 323 25.17 15.85 11.22
CA MET A 323 26.37 15.56 10.44
C MET A 323 26.01 15.00 9.07
N PRO A 324 26.78 15.28 8.03
CA PRO A 324 26.60 14.62 6.72
C PRO A 324 26.90 13.12 6.83
N LEU A 325 26.16 12.29 6.09
CA LEU A 325 26.42 10.85 6.02
C LEU A 325 27.87 10.52 5.66
N ARG A 326 28.51 11.32 4.81
CA ARG A 326 29.92 11.15 4.42
C ARG A 326 30.90 11.22 5.62
N ASP A 327 30.59 12.05 6.63
CA ASP A 327 31.49 12.22 7.78
C ASP A 327 31.48 10.96 8.65
N LEU A 328 30.31 10.31 8.76
CA LEU A 328 30.21 9.02 9.42
C LEU A 328 30.95 7.92 8.65
N ILE A 329 30.78 7.88 7.32
CA ILE A 329 31.44 6.90 6.44
C ILE A 329 32.98 7.07 6.47
N ASN A 330 33.46 8.29 6.66
CA ASN A 330 34.91 8.58 6.73
C ASN A 330 35.48 8.43 8.16
N ASP A 331 34.68 7.90 9.10
CA ASP A 331 35.10 7.76 10.53
C ASP A 331 35.50 9.07 11.18
N THR A 332 34.84 10.17 10.83
CA THR A 332 35.10 11.51 11.39
C THR A 332 33.93 12.05 12.21
N ALA A 333 33.10 11.16 12.77
CA ALA A 333 31.89 11.52 13.50
C ALA A 333 32.07 11.93 14.96
N ASP A 334 33.28 11.77 15.53
CA ASP A 334 33.58 12.03 16.96
C ASP A 334 33.17 13.42 17.44
N TYR A 335 33.19 14.43 16.56
CA TYR A 335 32.88 15.82 16.92
C TYR A 335 31.42 16.10 17.24
N VAL A 336 30.50 15.18 16.88
CA VAL A 336 29.04 15.31 17.10
C VAL A 336 28.50 14.31 18.10
N LEU A 337 29.25 13.27 18.46
CA LEU A 337 28.81 12.22 19.36
C LEU A 337 29.11 12.53 20.82
N ASP A 338 28.24 12.14 21.71
CA ASP A 338 28.40 12.22 23.15
C ASP A 338 28.93 10.90 23.71
N ARG A 339 29.99 10.94 24.53
CA ARG A 339 30.61 9.74 25.15
C ARG A 339 29.88 9.28 26.41
N GLU A 340 29.16 10.18 27.07
CA GLU A 340 28.50 9.90 28.35
C GLU A 340 27.03 9.49 28.13
N LYS A 341 26.38 10.01 27.08
CA LYS A 341 25.00 9.75 26.76
C LYS A 341 24.81 8.69 25.65
N GLU A 342 23.63 8.10 25.61
CA GLU A 342 23.24 7.29 24.47
C GLU A 342 22.95 8.21 23.26
N ASN A 343 23.59 7.93 22.14
CA ASN A 343 23.42 8.68 20.91
C ASN A 343 22.28 8.05 20.08
N ILE A 344 21.20 8.80 19.89
CA ILE A 344 20.05 8.40 19.08
C ILE A 344 20.28 8.89 17.67
N ILE A 345 20.50 7.97 16.75
CA ILE A 345 20.83 8.27 15.36
C ILE A 345 19.57 8.31 14.52
N LEU A 346 19.29 9.44 13.91
CA LEU A 346 18.22 9.63 12.92
C LEU A 346 18.82 9.76 11.53
N LEU A 347 18.69 8.73 10.68
CA LEU A 347 19.07 8.83 9.28
C LEU A 347 17.95 9.50 8.46
N HIS A 348 18.28 10.55 7.72
CA HIS A 348 17.33 11.30 6.88
C HIS A 348 16.96 10.60 5.56
N SER A 349 17.02 9.28 5.50
CA SER A 349 16.70 8.48 4.32
C SER A 349 16.05 7.17 4.71
N ASP A 350 15.13 6.70 3.89
CA ASP A 350 14.54 5.35 3.98
C ASP A 350 15.20 4.35 3.01
N ARG A 351 16.20 4.80 2.25
CA ARG A 351 16.88 3.94 1.29
C ARG A 351 17.73 2.91 2.02
N TYR A 352 17.42 1.65 1.83
CA TYR A 352 18.18 0.54 2.41
C TYR A 352 19.69 0.60 2.11
N GLN A 353 20.07 1.12 0.95
CA GLN A 353 21.50 1.32 0.62
C GLN A 353 22.21 2.26 1.60
N HIS A 354 21.56 3.34 2.04
CA HIS A 354 22.14 4.25 3.01
C HIS A 354 22.28 3.59 4.38
N ILE A 355 21.31 2.76 4.77
CA ILE A 355 21.40 1.97 6.00
C ILE A 355 22.56 0.99 5.94
N ARG A 356 22.70 0.21 4.87
CA ARG A 356 23.81 -0.73 4.73
C ARG A 356 25.19 -0.05 4.76
N MET A 357 25.29 1.16 4.24
CA MET A 357 26.52 1.95 4.33
C MET A 357 26.79 2.44 5.74
N LEU A 358 25.75 2.73 6.51
CA LEU A 358 25.84 3.30 7.86
C LEU A 358 26.25 2.25 8.91
N ILE A 359 25.69 1.04 8.83
CA ILE A 359 25.81 0.01 9.88
C ILE A 359 27.25 -0.29 10.28
N PRO A 360 28.21 -0.60 9.38
CA PRO A 360 29.57 -0.93 9.77
C PRO A 360 30.27 0.18 10.56
N HIS A 361 29.94 1.45 10.29
CA HIS A 361 30.50 2.59 11.00
C HIS A 361 29.87 2.78 12.37
N LEU A 362 28.57 2.48 12.52
CA LEU A 362 27.89 2.49 13.81
C LEU A 362 28.42 1.36 14.71
N GLU A 363 28.64 0.16 14.18
CA GLU A 363 29.27 -0.97 14.88
C GLU A 363 30.67 -0.64 15.36
N LYS A 364 31.46 0.04 14.52
CA LYS A 364 32.77 0.53 14.89
C LYS A 364 32.70 1.53 16.06
N LEU A 365 31.81 2.52 15.99
CA LEU A 365 31.59 3.48 17.05
C LEU A 365 31.18 2.79 18.37
N GLN A 366 30.36 1.75 18.32
CA GLN A 366 30.05 0.96 19.52
C GLN A 366 31.31 0.26 20.07
N SER A 367 32.15 -0.29 19.20
CA SER A 367 33.43 -0.91 19.57
C SER A 367 34.39 0.10 20.19
N ASP A 368 34.32 1.37 19.76
CA ASP A 368 35.07 2.50 20.28
C ASP A 368 34.50 3.08 21.61
N GLY A 369 33.42 2.43 22.12
CA GLY A 369 32.83 2.71 23.43
C GLY A 369 31.68 3.73 23.41
N TYR A 370 31.19 4.15 22.26
CA TYR A 370 29.97 4.96 22.18
C TYR A 370 28.72 4.12 22.38
N ARG A 371 27.76 4.67 23.11
CA ARG A 371 26.42 4.08 23.19
C ARG A 371 25.60 4.59 22.03
N ILE A 372 25.21 3.69 21.08
CA ILE A 372 24.53 4.02 19.83
C ILE A 372 23.19 3.29 19.79
N ARG A 373 22.14 4.00 19.40
CA ARG A 373 20.83 3.46 19.05
C ARG A 373 20.32 4.15 17.80
N ILE A 374 19.80 3.38 16.84
CA ILE A 374 19.24 3.95 15.61
C ILE A 374 17.72 4.03 15.68
N ILE A 375 17.14 5.12 15.19
CA ILE A 375 15.70 5.19 14.89
C ILE A 375 15.46 4.43 13.62
N SER A 376 14.84 3.26 13.72
CA SER A 376 14.53 2.40 12.58
C SER A 376 13.19 2.75 11.97
N GLN A 377 13.08 2.52 10.67
CA GLN A 377 11.84 2.62 9.93
C GLN A 377 11.31 1.22 9.64
N TYR A 378 10.00 1.10 9.50
CA TYR A 378 9.33 -0.19 9.24
C TYR A 378 9.94 -0.98 8.07
N SER A 379 10.38 -0.29 7.03
CA SER A 379 11.03 -0.90 5.86
C SER A 379 12.34 -1.64 6.19
N TRP A 380 12.98 -1.30 7.32
CA TRP A 380 14.26 -1.87 7.75
C TRP A 380 14.11 -3.04 8.72
N LEU A 381 12.95 -3.20 9.35
CA LEU A 381 12.69 -4.25 10.35
C LEU A 381 12.77 -5.69 9.80
N LYS A 382 12.90 -5.84 8.48
CA LYS A 382 13.13 -7.14 7.82
C LYS A 382 14.59 -7.57 7.83
N GLU A 383 15.47 -6.65 8.15
CA GLU A 383 16.90 -6.88 8.19
C GLU A 383 17.31 -7.09 9.66
N GLU A 384 18.06 -8.12 9.93
CA GLU A 384 18.68 -8.34 11.23
C GLU A 384 19.83 -7.32 11.37
N LEU A 385 19.60 -6.29 12.14
CA LEU A 385 20.62 -5.27 12.45
C LEU A 385 21.18 -5.53 13.82
N ASP A 386 22.50 -5.76 13.93
CA ASP A 386 23.22 -5.95 15.19
C ASP A 386 23.44 -4.62 15.97
N ILE A 387 22.59 -3.64 15.75
CA ILE A 387 22.63 -2.34 16.41
C ILE A 387 21.34 -2.14 17.20
N PRO A 388 21.39 -1.64 18.45
CA PRO A 388 20.21 -1.29 19.20
C PRO A 388 19.30 -0.35 18.41
N GLN A 389 18.02 -0.69 18.40
CA GLN A 389 17.01 -0.01 17.60
C GLN A 389 15.89 0.57 18.46
N VAL A 390 15.28 1.64 17.97
CA VAL A 390 14.02 2.17 18.46
C VAL A 390 13.12 2.51 17.27
N TYR A 391 11.87 2.06 17.33
CA TYR A 391 10.90 2.28 16.26
C TYR A 391 9.48 2.31 16.79
N THR A 392 8.54 2.73 15.98
CA THR A 392 7.11 2.68 16.31
C THR A 392 6.45 1.46 15.71
N SER A 393 5.50 0.86 16.44
CA SER A 393 4.72 -0.27 15.98
C SER A 393 3.25 -0.15 16.38
N LEU A 394 2.37 -0.64 15.52
CA LEU A 394 0.95 -0.87 15.79
C LEU A 394 0.68 -2.31 16.23
N PHE A 395 1.66 -3.21 16.05
CA PHE A 395 1.55 -4.63 16.40
C PHE A 395 2.04 -4.84 17.83
N THR A 396 1.22 -4.43 18.78
CA THR A 396 1.61 -4.21 20.17
C THR A 396 0.88 -5.12 21.16
N SER A 397 0.11 -6.10 20.66
CA SER A 397 -0.58 -7.06 21.50
C SER A 397 0.39 -8.10 22.05
N GLU A 398 0.23 -8.39 23.35
CA GLU A 398 0.92 -9.46 24.07
C GLU A 398 -0.01 -10.67 24.31
N ALA A 399 -1.17 -10.70 23.63
CA ALA A 399 -2.12 -11.78 23.74
C ALA A 399 -1.54 -13.10 23.20
N SER A 400 -1.88 -14.23 23.86
CA SER A 400 -1.55 -15.55 23.30
C SER A 400 -2.23 -15.74 21.95
N ARG A 401 -1.54 -16.40 21.04
CA ARG A 401 -2.04 -16.75 19.70
C ARG A 401 -2.47 -18.22 19.61
N ASP A 402 -2.36 -18.99 20.67
CA ASP A 402 -2.52 -20.45 20.65
C ASP A 402 -3.92 -20.86 20.15
N ASP A 403 -4.98 -20.20 20.63
CA ASP A 403 -6.34 -20.48 20.19
C ASP A 403 -6.55 -20.12 18.72
N TYR A 404 -6.00 -19.00 18.29
CA TYR A 404 -6.05 -18.57 16.89
C TYR A 404 -5.31 -19.56 15.98
N GLU A 405 -4.08 -19.94 16.33
CA GLU A 405 -3.27 -20.87 15.54
C GLU A 405 -3.92 -22.27 15.47
N SER A 406 -4.55 -22.71 16.55
CA SER A 406 -5.32 -23.96 16.57
C SER A 406 -6.50 -23.92 15.59
N GLN A 407 -7.21 -22.80 15.55
CA GLN A 407 -8.31 -22.60 14.59
C GLN A 407 -7.80 -22.50 13.17
N TRP A 408 -6.71 -21.76 12.93
CA TRP A 408 -6.09 -21.67 11.61
C TRP A 408 -5.73 -23.05 11.06
N GLY A 409 -5.04 -23.86 11.86
CA GLY A 409 -4.70 -25.23 11.49
C GLY A 409 -5.92 -26.11 11.19
N THR A 410 -7.03 -25.90 11.92
CA THR A 410 -8.27 -26.66 11.72
C THR A 410 -8.99 -26.29 10.42
N TYR A 411 -9.08 -24.99 10.07
CA TYR A 411 -9.91 -24.52 8.96
C TYR A 411 -9.16 -24.36 7.65
N PHE A 412 -7.91 -23.95 7.70
CA PHE A 412 -7.14 -23.67 6.49
C PHE A 412 -5.99 -24.65 6.26
N ASN A 413 -5.34 -25.10 7.33
CA ASN A 413 -4.23 -26.04 7.29
C ASN A 413 -3.15 -25.67 6.26
N THR A 414 -2.82 -24.38 6.18
CA THR A 414 -1.82 -23.80 5.26
C THR A 414 -0.76 -23.06 6.05
N GLU A 415 0.46 -22.97 5.47
CA GLU A 415 1.50 -22.12 6.02
C GLU A 415 1.14 -20.64 5.80
N HIS A 416 1.61 -19.77 6.70
CA HIS A 416 1.41 -18.35 6.58
C HIS A 416 2.31 -17.75 5.50
N VAL A 417 1.72 -16.91 4.64
CA VAL A 417 2.44 -16.18 3.57
C VAL A 417 3.22 -15.01 4.17
N SER A 418 2.64 -14.37 5.18
CA SER A 418 3.22 -13.19 5.82
C SER A 418 3.77 -13.55 7.21
N VAL A 419 4.94 -13.01 7.54
CA VAL A 419 5.59 -13.26 8.83
C VAL A 419 5.45 -12.05 9.75
N THR A 420 5.76 -10.86 9.25
CA THR A 420 5.68 -9.61 10.01
C THR A 420 5.35 -8.45 9.07
N PRO A 421 4.20 -7.77 9.24
CA PRO A 421 3.08 -8.23 10.07
C PRO A 421 2.36 -9.43 9.46
N ARG A 422 1.66 -10.18 10.28
CA ARG A 422 0.75 -11.23 9.87
C ARG A 422 -0.53 -10.62 9.32
N TYR A 423 -0.86 -10.85 8.07
CA TYR A 423 -2.05 -10.27 7.42
C TYR A 423 -3.35 -10.96 7.85
N ASP A 424 -3.30 -12.25 8.15
CA ASP A 424 -4.43 -12.99 8.73
C ASP A 424 -4.83 -12.43 10.10
N LEU A 425 -3.87 -12.22 11.00
CA LEU A 425 -4.13 -11.62 12.31
C LEU A 425 -4.63 -10.17 12.17
N LEU A 426 -4.16 -9.43 11.17
CA LEU A 426 -4.66 -8.08 10.90
C LEU A 426 -6.12 -8.11 10.44
N GLY A 427 -6.47 -9.04 9.54
CA GLY A 427 -7.86 -9.25 9.11
C GLY A 427 -8.76 -9.64 10.27
N TYR A 428 -8.28 -10.49 11.15
CA TYR A 428 -8.99 -10.91 12.37
C TYR A 428 -9.25 -9.74 13.31
N ASP A 429 -8.20 -9.02 13.72
CA ASP A 429 -8.30 -7.89 14.67
C ASP A 429 -9.18 -6.75 14.12
N LEU A 430 -9.01 -6.39 12.85
CA LEU A 430 -9.77 -5.29 12.25
C LEU A 430 -11.26 -5.64 12.05
N THR A 431 -11.58 -6.91 11.81
CA THR A 431 -12.98 -7.35 11.73
C THR A 431 -13.67 -7.27 13.08
N GLN A 432 -13.01 -7.74 14.13
CA GLN A 432 -13.52 -7.60 15.49
C GLN A 432 -13.67 -6.13 15.88
N THR A 433 -12.70 -5.30 15.51
CA THR A 433 -12.74 -3.86 15.74
C THR A 433 -13.90 -3.19 15.01
N LEU A 434 -14.18 -3.58 13.75
CA LEU A 434 -15.32 -3.05 13.00
C LEU A 434 -16.66 -3.37 13.69
N VAL A 435 -16.82 -4.60 14.16
CA VAL A 435 -18.02 -5.01 14.90
C VAL A 435 -18.13 -4.31 16.25
N ALA A 436 -17.01 -4.14 16.98
CA ALA A 436 -16.96 -3.36 18.22
C ALA A 436 -17.37 -1.90 17.97
N TRP A 437 -16.86 -1.29 16.88
CA TRP A 437 -17.25 0.06 16.47
C TRP A 437 -18.75 0.21 16.20
N LEU A 438 -19.39 -0.76 15.55
CA LEU A 438 -20.83 -0.77 15.31
C LEU A 438 -21.65 -0.81 16.62
N ARG A 439 -21.05 -1.31 17.71
CA ARG A 439 -21.61 -1.32 19.06
C ARG A 439 -21.26 -0.08 19.87
N GLY A 440 -20.54 0.89 19.29
CA GLY A 440 -20.11 2.13 19.94
C GLY A 440 -18.80 2.05 20.71
N GLU A 441 -18.09 0.92 20.62
CA GLU A 441 -16.78 0.74 21.26
C GLU A 441 -15.68 1.33 20.37
N LYS A 442 -14.73 2.03 21.00
CA LYS A 442 -13.63 2.69 20.28
C LYS A 442 -12.26 2.09 20.58
N GLU A 443 -12.24 1.08 21.43
CA GLU A 443 -11.03 0.34 21.78
C GLU A 443 -11.25 -1.15 21.55
N HIS A 444 -10.23 -1.82 21.07
CA HIS A 444 -10.22 -3.27 20.91
C HIS A 444 -8.83 -3.82 21.22
N LYS A 445 -8.79 -4.88 22.03
CA LYS A 445 -7.57 -5.63 22.32
C LYS A 445 -7.54 -6.86 21.42
N GLY A 446 -6.80 -6.73 20.32
CA GLY A 446 -6.65 -7.80 19.35
C GLY A 446 -5.54 -8.79 19.68
N VAL A 447 -5.38 -9.78 18.84
CA VAL A 447 -4.35 -10.83 18.95
C VAL A 447 -2.98 -10.32 18.48
N GLN A 448 -2.95 -9.42 17.51
CA GLN A 448 -1.71 -8.79 17.00
C GLN A 448 -1.63 -7.31 17.36
N SER A 449 -2.76 -6.60 17.37
CA SER A 449 -2.83 -5.16 17.49
C SER A 449 -3.79 -4.72 18.60
N ASN A 450 -3.35 -3.81 19.46
CA ASN A 450 -4.24 -3.09 20.34
C ASN A 450 -4.67 -1.81 19.63
N ILE A 451 -5.96 -1.69 19.35
CA ILE A 451 -6.53 -0.63 18.54
C ILE A 451 -7.29 0.33 19.43
N ARG A 452 -7.03 1.63 19.27
CA ARG A 452 -7.75 2.70 19.94
C ARG A 452 -8.03 3.80 18.93
N TRP A 453 -9.30 4.03 18.65
CA TRP A 453 -9.73 5.05 17.71
C TRP A 453 -9.89 6.40 18.40
N GLU A 454 -9.18 7.40 17.91
CA GLU A 454 -9.35 8.80 18.29
C GLU A 454 -9.76 9.62 17.07
N GLN A 455 -10.61 10.61 17.29
CA GLN A 455 -11.06 11.47 16.21
C GLN A 455 -9.92 12.37 15.76
N ALA A 456 -9.71 12.41 14.45
CA ALA A 456 -8.74 13.28 13.81
C ALA A 456 -9.48 14.23 12.84
N GLY A 457 -9.09 15.48 12.82
CA GLY A 457 -9.69 16.47 11.94
C GLY A 457 -11.20 16.64 12.11
N GLU A 458 -11.91 16.79 10.99
CA GLU A 458 -13.34 17.11 10.93
C GLU A 458 -14.26 15.88 11.00
N GLY A 459 -13.74 14.69 11.19
CA GLY A 459 -14.61 13.52 11.34
C GLY A 459 -14.01 12.17 10.99
N GLY A 460 -12.77 12.14 10.50
CA GLY A 460 -11.99 10.92 10.35
C GLY A 460 -11.56 10.37 11.72
N TRP A 461 -11.11 9.13 11.72
CA TRP A 461 -10.66 8.44 12.92
C TRP A 461 -9.32 7.80 12.66
N GLN A 462 -8.42 7.96 13.60
CA GLN A 462 -7.06 7.44 13.52
C GLN A 462 -6.83 6.43 14.63
N ASN A 463 -6.14 5.34 14.33
CA ASN A 463 -5.69 4.42 15.37
C ASN A 463 -4.52 5.04 16.15
N CYS A 464 -4.71 5.22 17.44
CA CYS A 464 -3.71 5.72 18.39
C CYS A 464 -3.15 4.60 19.28
N GLY A 465 -3.28 3.34 18.88
CA GLY A 465 -2.66 2.18 19.53
C GLY A 465 -1.16 2.02 19.27
N ILE A 466 -0.53 3.01 18.64
CA ILE A 466 0.91 3.04 18.34
C ILE A 466 1.75 3.04 19.62
N LYS A 467 2.81 2.25 19.66
CA LYS A 467 3.80 2.24 20.76
C LYS A 467 5.22 2.30 20.21
N VAL A 468 6.12 2.85 21.03
CA VAL A 468 7.54 2.79 20.74
C VAL A 468 8.09 1.45 21.25
N GLN A 469 8.76 0.75 20.36
CA GLN A 469 9.48 -0.49 20.62
C GLN A 469 10.98 -0.21 20.70
N VAL A 470 11.65 -0.88 21.62
CA VAL A 470 13.08 -0.75 21.86
C VAL A 470 13.70 -2.13 21.80
N GLU A 471 14.56 -2.34 20.82
CA GLU A 471 15.33 -3.58 20.67
C GLU A 471 16.78 -3.37 21.05
N LYS A 472 17.39 -4.43 21.58
CA LYS A 472 18.80 -4.40 22.05
C LYS A 472 19.75 -4.73 20.92
#